data_4e358c0c0db5a24a30912b266d37c987
#
_entry.id   4e358c0c0db5a24a30912b266d37c987
#
_cell.length_a   1.000
_cell.length_b   1.000
_cell.length_c   1.000
_cell.angle_alpha   90.00
_cell.angle_beta   90.00
_cell.angle_gamma   90.00
#
_symmetry.space_group_name_H-M   'P 1'
#
loop_
_entity.id
_entity.type
_entity.pdbx_description
1 polymer ?
#
loop_
_entity_poly.entity_id
_entity_poly.type
_entity_poly.pdbx_seq_one_letter_code
_entity_poly.pdbx_strand_id
1 'polypeptide(L)'
;MISDLMKGALVALFALCTLWPAQASAASELQKQMVRDMKKCGSTTEEVTCVIEGKDGWLFLQESLLNATKRWNDNTPQIIAFKDSLEARGIKLIVVPVPDKLLVVPEQYSDKAKKGIKLPQYKKWVDKLRKHNVTVIDALENLKDLHKKLGTETPMFEPYESHCTGPARLVLANMAADSIAPLLYGMNRKRYPMRDTIVDGTGNLYDLLHGNEIEYKIKEQKVLGTDGYKYRGSKKAPIVVIGDSNVGQGKSYGAQIGAYIAAATSVETYSISKVGGGNIGPQMFKGKKSFLEGKKAVVWVFDGRELYGHFKAPEF
;
A
#
# COMPACT_ATOMS: atom_id res chain seq x y z
N MET A 1 -37.67 -5.25 -49.85
CA MET A 1 -36.38 -5.60 -49.24
C MET A 1 -35.78 -4.48 -48.37
N ILE A 2 -36.60 -3.56 -47.85
CA ILE A 2 -36.11 -2.45 -46.93
C ILE A 2 -36.82 -2.53 -45.56
N SER A 3 -37.85 -3.40 -45.39
CA SER A 3 -38.60 -3.48 -44.14
C SER A 3 -38.01 -4.39 -43.06
N ASP A 4 -37.09 -5.28 -43.39
CA ASP A 4 -36.56 -6.27 -42.42
C ASP A 4 -35.25 -5.85 -41.72
N LEU A 5 -34.55 -4.82 -42.25
CA LEU A 5 -33.37 -4.26 -41.57
C LEU A 5 -33.71 -3.33 -40.38
N MET A 6 -34.92 -2.80 -40.33
CA MET A 6 -35.31 -1.90 -39.22
C MET A 6 -35.83 -2.63 -37.98
N LYS A 7 -36.22 -3.93 -38.10
CA LYS A 7 -36.67 -4.71 -36.93
C LYS A 7 -35.55 -5.26 -36.07
N GLY A 8 -34.36 -5.46 -36.63
CA GLY A 8 -33.19 -5.93 -35.88
C GLY A 8 -32.52 -4.88 -35.01
N ALA A 9 -32.60 -3.61 -35.40
CA ALA A 9 -31.95 -2.52 -34.68
C ALA A 9 -32.71 -2.07 -33.38
N LEU A 10 -34.05 -2.29 -33.35
CA LEU A 10 -34.84 -1.91 -32.17
C LEU A 10 -34.69 -2.89 -30.98
N VAL A 11 -34.44 -4.18 -31.26
CA VAL A 11 -34.28 -5.21 -30.22
C VAL A 11 -32.88 -5.07 -29.54
N ALA A 12 -31.87 -4.67 -30.28
CA ALA A 12 -30.51 -4.46 -29.70
C ALA A 12 -30.41 -3.24 -28.81
N LEU A 13 -31.20 -2.16 -29.09
CA LEU A 13 -31.23 -0.98 -28.24
C LEU A 13 -31.95 -1.22 -26.90
N PHE A 14 -32.98 -2.09 -26.87
CA PHE A 14 -33.70 -2.40 -25.62
C PHE A 14 -32.89 -3.29 -24.67
N ALA A 15 -32.00 -4.15 -25.16
CA ALA A 15 -31.14 -4.99 -24.32
C ALA A 15 -29.99 -4.20 -23.68
N LEU A 16 -29.52 -3.12 -24.28
CA LEU A 16 -28.48 -2.23 -23.73
C LEU A 16 -29.00 -1.28 -22.63
N CYS A 17 -30.28 -0.93 -22.66
CA CYS A 17 -30.87 -0.04 -21.64
C CYS A 17 -31.21 -0.74 -20.32
N THR A 18 -31.34 -2.09 -20.30
CA THR A 18 -31.73 -2.81 -19.08
C THR A 18 -30.52 -3.22 -18.21
N LEU A 19 -29.29 -3.22 -18.72
CA LEU A 19 -28.08 -3.55 -17.95
C LEU A 19 -27.46 -2.35 -17.22
N TRP A 20 -27.75 -1.13 -17.65
CA TRP A 20 -27.18 0.09 -17.06
C TRP A 20 -27.68 0.42 -15.64
N PRO A 21 -28.99 0.30 -15.31
CA PRO A 21 -29.46 0.66 -13.97
C PRO A 21 -29.03 -0.33 -12.88
N ALA A 22 -28.81 -1.61 -13.21
CA ALA A 22 -28.42 -2.60 -12.21
C ALA A 22 -26.98 -2.42 -11.69
N GLN A 23 -26.04 -2.00 -12.52
CA GLN A 23 -24.66 -1.72 -12.09
C GLN A 23 -24.56 -0.41 -11.29
N ALA A 24 -25.27 0.62 -11.66
CA ALA A 24 -25.33 1.88 -10.90
C ALA A 24 -26.00 1.66 -9.53
N SER A 25 -27.05 0.82 -9.47
CA SER A 25 -27.73 0.45 -8.22
C SER A 25 -26.83 -0.36 -7.29
N ALA A 26 -26.07 -1.34 -7.78
CA ALA A 26 -25.17 -2.17 -6.97
C ALA A 26 -24.00 -1.35 -6.38
N ALA A 27 -23.41 -0.43 -7.15
CA ALA A 27 -22.39 0.50 -6.65
C ALA A 27 -22.97 1.44 -5.58
N SER A 28 -24.19 1.92 -5.76
CA SER A 28 -24.91 2.74 -4.79
C SER A 28 -25.18 1.99 -3.47
N GLU A 29 -25.55 0.71 -3.52
CA GLU A 29 -25.81 -0.09 -2.32
C GLU A 29 -24.53 -0.42 -1.53
N LEU A 30 -23.42 -0.72 -2.20
CA LEU A 30 -22.13 -0.86 -1.54
C LEU A 30 -21.71 0.44 -0.84
N GLN A 31 -21.84 1.58 -1.53
CA GLN A 31 -21.51 2.87 -0.96
C GLN A 31 -22.39 3.23 0.24
N LYS A 32 -23.69 2.96 0.17
CA LYS A 32 -24.61 3.10 1.30
C LYS A 32 -24.23 2.22 2.48
N GLN A 33 -23.78 0.99 2.22
CA GLN A 33 -23.29 0.08 3.27
C GLN A 33 -22.04 0.68 3.94
N MET A 34 -21.02 1.08 3.18
CA MET A 34 -19.80 1.69 3.70
C MET A 34 -20.11 2.90 4.60
N VAL A 35 -21.02 3.77 4.17
CA VAL A 35 -21.45 4.95 4.96
C VAL A 35 -22.16 4.53 6.26
N ARG A 36 -23.01 3.50 6.23
CA ARG A 36 -23.65 2.98 7.46
C ARG A 36 -22.63 2.39 8.43
N ASP A 37 -21.67 1.61 7.91
CA ASP A 37 -20.68 0.95 8.75
C ASP A 37 -19.72 1.98 9.38
N MET A 38 -19.34 3.03 8.67
CA MET A 38 -18.59 4.16 9.24
C MET A 38 -19.36 4.88 10.36
N LYS A 39 -20.70 4.99 10.25
CA LYS A 39 -21.52 5.64 11.29
C LYS A 39 -21.58 4.83 12.59
N LYS A 40 -21.38 3.50 12.56
CA LYS A 40 -21.29 2.67 13.78
C LYS A 40 -20.10 3.02 14.64
N CYS A 41 -19.05 3.58 14.05
CA CYS A 41 -17.87 4.05 14.75
C CYS A 41 -18.12 5.30 15.63
N GLY A 42 -19.29 5.92 15.54
CA GLY A 42 -19.58 7.19 16.21
C GLY A 42 -18.85 8.38 15.60
N SER A 43 -19.25 9.58 15.97
CA SER A 43 -18.50 10.82 15.66
C SER A 43 -17.47 11.05 16.79
N THR A 44 -16.46 10.19 16.91
CA THR A 44 -15.40 10.43 17.88
C THR A 44 -14.49 11.51 17.32
N THR A 45 -14.50 12.67 17.96
CA THR A 45 -13.53 13.77 17.77
C THR A 45 -12.15 13.42 18.35
N GLU A 46 -12.02 12.23 18.92
CA GLU A 46 -10.77 11.68 19.45
C GLU A 46 -10.21 10.64 18.46
N GLU A 47 -8.89 10.59 18.35
CA GLU A 47 -8.09 9.76 17.43
C GLU A 47 -8.23 8.24 17.64
N VAL A 48 -9.41 7.76 18.02
CA VAL A 48 -9.63 6.32 18.21
C VAL A 48 -9.84 5.67 16.84
N THR A 49 -8.85 4.93 16.41
CA THR A 49 -8.92 4.10 15.21
C THR A 49 -10.07 3.11 15.32
N CYS A 50 -11.14 3.32 14.57
CA CYS A 50 -12.30 2.44 14.61
C CYS A 50 -12.12 1.25 13.66
N VAL A 51 -12.44 0.06 14.18
CA VAL A 51 -12.42 -1.20 13.44
C VAL A 51 -13.80 -1.55 12.93
N ILE A 52 -13.90 -1.94 11.67
CA ILE A 52 -15.12 -2.38 11.00
C ILE A 52 -15.02 -3.89 10.78
N GLU A 53 -16.02 -4.61 11.23
CA GLU A 53 -16.13 -6.04 10.97
C GLU A 53 -16.64 -6.30 9.54
N GLY A 54 -15.91 -7.13 8.79
CA GLY A 54 -16.31 -7.67 7.50
C GLY A 54 -16.94 -9.05 7.63
N LYS A 55 -16.68 -9.93 6.67
CA LYS A 55 -17.18 -11.30 6.65
C LYS A 55 -16.19 -12.24 7.34
N ASP A 56 -16.69 -13.32 7.90
CA ASP A 56 -15.92 -14.45 8.42
C ASP A 56 -14.79 -14.03 9.38
N GLY A 57 -15.02 -12.99 10.21
CA GLY A 57 -14.07 -12.46 11.19
C GLY A 57 -13.01 -11.55 10.61
N TRP A 58 -13.09 -11.16 9.31
CA TRP A 58 -12.17 -10.18 8.75
C TRP A 58 -12.43 -8.79 9.31
N LEU A 59 -11.35 -8.09 9.64
CA LEU A 59 -11.39 -6.76 10.24
C LEU A 59 -10.78 -5.72 9.28
N PHE A 60 -11.37 -4.53 9.27
CA PHE A 60 -10.95 -3.41 8.43
C PHE A 60 -10.89 -2.12 9.24
N LEU A 61 -10.07 -1.16 8.84
CA LEU A 61 -10.05 0.17 9.43
C LEU A 61 -11.12 1.06 8.81
N GLN A 62 -11.71 1.93 9.61
CA GLN A 62 -12.62 2.98 9.12
C GLN A 62 -11.96 3.86 8.05
N GLU A 63 -10.66 4.13 8.17
CA GLU A 63 -9.89 4.90 7.19
C GLU A 63 -9.92 4.27 5.80
N SER A 64 -9.98 2.95 5.68
CA SER A 64 -10.15 2.26 4.39
C SER A 64 -11.46 2.64 3.72
N LEU A 65 -12.56 2.73 4.49
CA LEU A 65 -13.86 3.13 3.99
C LEU A 65 -13.89 4.64 3.67
N LEU A 66 -13.24 5.47 4.48
CA LEU A 66 -13.05 6.89 4.21
C LEU A 66 -12.30 7.13 2.90
N ASN A 67 -11.20 6.42 2.70
CA ASN A 67 -10.42 6.47 1.46
C ASN A 67 -11.25 6.08 0.23
N ALA A 68 -12.13 5.08 0.36
CA ALA A 68 -12.99 4.60 -0.72
C ALA A 68 -14.18 5.52 -1.01
N THR A 69 -14.66 6.30 -0.04
CA THR A 69 -15.93 7.05 -0.13
C THR A 69 -15.76 8.57 -0.17
N LYS A 70 -14.70 9.11 0.42
CA LYS A 70 -14.45 10.55 0.45
C LYS A 70 -13.70 11.04 -0.79
N ARG A 71 -13.85 12.32 -1.08
CA ARG A 71 -12.97 13.02 -2.02
C ARG A 71 -11.59 13.18 -1.40
N TRP A 72 -10.55 12.85 -2.16
CA TRP A 72 -9.17 13.01 -1.73
C TRP A 72 -8.72 14.47 -1.81
N ASN A 73 -7.83 14.84 -0.89
CA ASN A 73 -7.07 16.06 -1.03
C ASN A 73 -6.03 15.92 -2.14
N ASP A 74 -5.67 17.03 -2.78
CA ASP A 74 -4.58 17.00 -3.76
C ASP A 74 -3.23 17.06 -3.04
N ASN A 75 -2.63 15.89 -2.83
CA ASN A 75 -1.33 15.72 -2.19
C ASN A 75 -0.15 15.76 -3.19
N THR A 76 -0.44 15.88 -4.49
CA THR A 76 0.60 15.84 -5.52
C THR A 76 1.62 16.97 -5.43
N PRO A 77 1.26 18.22 -5.06
CA PRO A 77 2.25 19.29 -4.89
C PRO A 77 3.33 18.98 -3.85
N GLN A 78 2.96 18.38 -2.70
CA GLN A 78 3.90 18.04 -1.63
C GLN A 78 4.86 16.93 -2.06
N ILE A 79 4.36 15.95 -2.81
CA ILE A 79 5.16 14.83 -3.34
C ILE A 79 6.13 15.33 -4.41
N ILE A 80 5.68 16.21 -5.30
CA ILE A 80 6.52 16.84 -6.34
C ILE A 80 7.62 17.68 -5.69
N ALA A 81 7.27 18.53 -4.71
CA ALA A 81 8.26 19.34 -3.99
C ALA A 81 9.30 18.46 -3.26
N PHE A 82 8.88 17.32 -2.71
CA PHE A 82 9.80 16.36 -2.10
C PHE A 82 10.73 15.72 -3.12
N LYS A 83 10.18 15.29 -4.27
CA LYS A 83 10.98 14.80 -5.39
C LYS A 83 12.03 15.82 -5.83
N ASP A 84 11.61 17.07 -6.09
CA ASP A 84 12.50 18.13 -6.57
C ASP A 84 13.61 18.43 -5.56
N SER A 85 13.28 18.45 -4.27
CA SER A 85 14.27 18.64 -3.19
C SER A 85 15.30 17.53 -3.09
N LEU A 86 14.94 16.28 -3.41
CA LEU A 86 15.85 15.14 -3.46
C LEU A 86 16.65 15.12 -4.77
N GLU A 87 16.01 15.40 -5.91
CA GLU A 87 16.68 15.43 -7.23
C GLU A 87 17.75 16.52 -7.30
N ALA A 88 17.54 17.67 -6.64
CA ALA A 88 18.56 18.71 -6.50
C ALA A 88 19.84 18.22 -5.78
N ARG A 89 19.77 17.05 -5.13
CA ARG A 89 20.89 16.36 -4.45
C ARG A 89 21.36 15.11 -5.19
N GLY A 90 20.83 14.86 -6.40
CA GLY A 90 21.12 13.64 -7.16
C GLY A 90 20.49 12.38 -6.58
N ILE A 91 19.41 12.51 -5.79
CA ILE A 91 18.72 11.39 -5.11
C ILE A 91 17.38 11.16 -5.79
N LYS A 92 17.10 9.93 -6.20
CA LYS A 92 15.82 9.55 -6.80
C LYS A 92 14.76 9.27 -5.73
N LEU A 93 13.57 9.84 -5.88
CA LEU A 93 12.40 9.47 -5.09
C LEU A 93 11.62 8.35 -5.79
N ILE A 94 11.30 7.29 -5.04
CA ILE A 94 10.37 6.24 -5.42
C ILE A 94 9.21 6.26 -4.41
N VAL A 95 8.00 6.47 -4.88
CA VAL A 95 6.78 6.51 -4.07
C VAL A 95 6.08 5.16 -4.12
N VAL A 96 5.82 4.56 -2.98
CA VAL A 96 5.23 3.22 -2.84
C VAL A 96 3.98 3.31 -1.96
N PRO A 97 2.81 3.67 -2.52
CA PRO A 97 1.56 3.52 -1.81
C PRO A 97 1.26 2.03 -1.65
N VAL A 98 1.22 1.55 -0.41
CA VAL A 98 0.78 0.17 -0.11
C VAL A 98 -0.71 0.09 -0.40
N PRO A 99 -1.16 -0.76 -1.33
CA PRO A 99 -2.59 -0.89 -1.62
C PRO A 99 -3.38 -1.27 -0.38
N ASP A 100 -4.47 -0.55 -0.15
CA ASP A 100 -5.34 -0.76 1.01
C ASP A 100 -5.95 -2.18 1.01
N LYS A 101 -6.04 -2.79 2.20
CA LYS A 101 -6.65 -4.11 2.43
C LYS A 101 -8.03 -4.23 1.78
N LEU A 102 -8.88 -3.20 1.95
CA LEU A 102 -10.23 -3.16 1.39
C LEU A 102 -10.25 -3.24 -0.15
N LEU A 103 -9.19 -2.78 -0.82
CA LEU A 103 -9.08 -2.82 -2.28
C LEU A 103 -8.53 -4.15 -2.80
N VAL A 104 -7.68 -4.81 -2.01
CA VAL A 104 -7.03 -6.08 -2.39
C VAL A 104 -7.93 -7.27 -2.11
N VAL A 105 -8.66 -7.25 -0.98
CA VAL A 105 -9.54 -8.35 -0.54
C VAL A 105 -10.99 -7.86 -0.27
N PRO A 106 -11.62 -7.19 -1.25
CA PRO A 106 -12.91 -6.54 -1.06
C PRO A 106 -14.06 -7.51 -0.77
N GLU A 107 -14.00 -8.75 -1.23
CA GLU A 107 -14.98 -9.81 -0.97
C GLU A 107 -15.02 -10.22 0.51
N GLN A 108 -13.93 -9.99 1.24
CA GLN A 108 -13.86 -10.24 2.69
C GLN A 108 -14.58 -9.14 3.49
N TYR A 109 -14.74 -7.96 2.92
CA TYR A 109 -15.57 -6.92 3.53
C TYR A 109 -17.06 -7.19 3.30
N SER A 110 -17.48 -7.48 2.06
CA SER A 110 -18.90 -7.65 1.72
C SER A 110 -19.10 -8.39 0.41
N ASP A 111 -20.15 -9.18 0.31
CA ASP A 111 -20.57 -9.80 -0.97
C ASP A 111 -20.86 -8.75 -2.06
N LYS A 112 -21.31 -7.56 -1.68
CA LYS A 112 -21.52 -6.45 -2.61
C LYS A 112 -20.22 -5.91 -3.20
N ALA A 113 -19.09 -6.17 -2.55
CA ALA A 113 -17.76 -5.76 -2.98
C ALA A 113 -17.02 -6.81 -3.82
N LYS A 114 -17.59 -8.01 -4.05
CA LYS A 114 -16.95 -9.11 -4.82
C LYS A 114 -16.45 -8.70 -6.22
N LYS A 115 -17.07 -7.71 -6.86
CA LYS A 115 -16.65 -7.18 -8.17
C LYS A 115 -15.51 -6.16 -8.07
N GLY A 116 -14.96 -5.97 -6.88
CA GLY A 116 -13.95 -4.98 -6.57
C GLY A 116 -14.51 -3.59 -6.28
N ILE A 117 -13.68 -2.78 -5.65
CA ILE A 117 -13.98 -1.38 -5.33
C ILE A 117 -13.21 -0.51 -6.34
N LYS A 118 -13.91 0.36 -7.04
CA LYS A 118 -13.32 1.27 -8.03
C LYS A 118 -12.90 2.57 -7.36
N LEU A 119 -11.63 2.93 -7.49
CA LEU A 119 -11.06 4.21 -7.04
C LEU A 119 -10.51 5.01 -8.24
N PRO A 120 -11.37 5.67 -9.03
CA PRO A 120 -10.89 6.41 -10.21
C PRO A 120 -9.95 7.57 -9.84
N GLN A 121 -10.05 8.11 -8.62
CA GLN A 121 -9.13 9.12 -8.11
C GLN A 121 -7.71 8.57 -7.90
N TYR A 122 -7.54 7.29 -7.54
CA TYR A 122 -6.23 6.65 -7.39
C TYR A 122 -5.46 6.67 -8.72
N LYS A 123 -6.10 6.19 -9.78
CA LYS A 123 -5.48 6.21 -11.11
C LYS A 123 -5.12 7.63 -11.55
N LYS A 124 -6.03 8.61 -11.37
CA LYS A 124 -5.76 10.02 -11.70
C LYS A 124 -4.58 10.57 -10.92
N TRP A 125 -4.45 10.20 -9.64
CA TRP A 125 -3.35 10.60 -8.77
C TRP A 125 -2.02 10.00 -9.26
N VAL A 126 -1.97 8.70 -9.56
CA VAL A 126 -0.79 8.04 -10.13
C VAL A 126 -0.38 8.69 -11.45
N ASP A 127 -1.34 8.87 -12.38
CA ASP A 127 -1.08 9.46 -13.70
C ASP A 127 -0.56 10.92 -13.57
N LYS A 128 -1.10 11.69 -12.61
CA LYS A 128 -0.65 13.06 -12.35
C LYS A 128 0.80 13.09 -11.85
N LEU A 129 1.16 12.24 -10.89
CA LEU A 129 2.53 12.15 -10.40
C LEU A 129 3.52 11.71 -11.49
N ARG A 130 3.15 10.72 -12.30
CA ARG A 130 3.99 10.24 -13.42
C ARG A 130 4.24 11.33 -14.47
N LYS A 131 3.25 12.21 -14.75
CA LYS A 131 3.41 13.37 -15.63
C LYS A 131 4.44 14.38 -15.09
N HIS A 132 4.70 14.39 -13.78
CA HIS A 132 5.75 15.19 -13.14
C HIS A 132 7.03 14.39 -12.87
N ASN A 133 7.22 13.27 -13.58
CA ASN A 133 8.41 12.40 -13.48
C ASN A 133 8.61 11.79 -12.06
N VAL A 134 7.56 11.68 -11.26
CA VAL A 134 7.60 10.93 -10.00
C VAL A 134 7.49 9.45 -10.31
N THR A 135 8.44 8.64 -9.84
CA THR A 135 8.35 7.18 -9.94
C THR A 135 7.36 6.67 -8.88
N VAL A 136 6.22 6.15 -9.33
CA VAL A 136 5.17 5.58 -8.45
C VAL A 136 5.06 4.09 -8.70
N ILE A 137 5.21 3.30 -7.65
CA ILE A 137 4.99 1.84 -7.66
C ILE A 137 3.50 1.58 -7.46
N ASP A 138 2.80 1.34 -8.55
CA ASP A 138 1.38 0.99 -8.56
C ASP A 138 1.25 -0.54 -8.54
N ALA A 139 1.11 -1.11 -7.34
CA ALA A 139 1.05 -2.56 -7.13
C ALA A 139 -0.38 -3.09 -6.92
N LEU A 140 -1.42 -2.25 -7.04
CA LEU A 140 -2.79 -2.65 -6.70
C LEU A 140 -3.24 -3.88 -7.51
N GLU A 141 -3.12 -3.84 -8.82
CA GLU A 141 -3.58 -4.97 -9.65
C GLU A 141 -2.68 -6.20 -9.46
N ASN A 142 -1.36 -6.03 -9.26
CA ASN A 142 -0.46 -7.14 -8.95
C ASN A 142 -0.87 -7.89 -7.67
N LEU A 143 -1.21 -7.15 -6.59
CA LEU A 143 -1.63 -7.78 -5.34
C LEU A 143 -3.01 -8.43 -5.45
N LYS A 144 -3.94 -7.84 -6.19
CA LYS A 144 -5.26 -8.43 -6.46
C LYS A 144 -5.15 -9.74 -7.26
N ASP A 145 -4.31 -9.75 -8.29
CA ASP A 145 -4.09 -10.94 -9.11
C ASP A 145 -3.43 -12.06 -8.30
N LEU A 146 -2.44 -11.71 -7.46
CA LEU A 146 -1.81 -12.67 -6.56
C LEU A 146 -2.78 -13.18 -5.50
N HIS A 147 -3.57 -12.32 -4.88
CA HIS A 147 -4.62 -12.73 -3.95
C HIS A 147 -5.59 -13.72 -4.60
N LYS A 148 -6.07 -13.42 -5.80
CA LYS A 148 -6.96 -14.31 -6.56
C LYS A 148 -6.31 -15.66 -6.90
N LYS A 149 -5.00 -15.66 -7.22
CA LYS A 149 -4.25 -16.87 -7.61
C LYS A 149 -3.88 -17.74 -6.42
N LEU A 150 -3.45 -17.15 -5.33
CA LEU A 150 -2.87 -17.85 -4.18
C LEU A 150 -3.86 -18.08 -3.03
N GLY A 151 -4.96 -17.30 -3.00
CA GLY A 151 -6.01 -17.44 -2.00
C GLY A 151 -5.50 -17.23 -0.57
N THR A 152 -6.08 -18.00 0.36
CA THR A 152 -5.74 -17.94 1.79
C THR A 152 -4.48 -18.71 2.18
N GLU A 153 -3.90 -19.50 1.27
CA GLU A 153 -2.66 -20.23 1.56
C GLU A 153 -1.44 -19.29 1.61
N THR A 154 -1.49 -18.19 0.83
CA THR A 154 -0.47 -17.15 0.83
C THR A 154 -1.18 -15.79 0.74
N PRO A 155 -1.81 -15.36 1.83
CA PRO A 155 -2.66 -14.18 1.83
C PRO A 155 -1.83 -12.90 1.64
N MET A 156 -2.40 -11.93 0.94
CA MET A 156 -1.80 -10.60 0.80
C MET A 156 -2.07 -9.73 2.05
N PHE A 157 -3.12 -10.07 2.80
CA PHE A 157 -3.48 -9.50 4.10
C PHE A 157 -4.02 -10.58 5.01
N GLU A 158 -3.75 -10.48 6.31
CA GLU A 158 -4.33 -11.34 7.33
C GLU A 158 -5.69 -10.80 7.82
N PRO A 159 -6.60 -11.65 8.29
CA PRO A 159 -7.91 -11.22 8.78
C PRO A 159 -7.84 -10.15 9.85
N TYR A 160 -6.95 -10.31 10.82
CA TYR A 160 -6.87 -9.51 12.06
C TYR A 160 -5.81 -8.40 12.03
N GLU A 161 -5.17 -8.19 10.86
CA GLU A 161 -4.04 -7.28 10.72
C GLU A 161 -4.34 -6.19 9.67
N SER A 162 -3.92 -4.95 9.94
CA SER A 162 -4.09 -3.84 8.99
C SER A 162 -2.97 -3.75 7.96
N HIS A 163 -1.80 -4.29 8.28
CA HIS A 163 -0.64 -4.27 7.39
C HIS A 163 -0.66 -5.42 6.38
N CYS A 164 0.00 -5.20 5.26
CA CYS A 164 0.18 -6.25 4.27
C CYS A 164 1.20 -7.31 4.75
N THR A 165 1.02 -8.55 4.30
CA THR A 165 1.86 -9.70 4.66
C THR A 165 3.26 -9.62 4.05
N GLY A 166 4.17 -10.51 4.45
CA GLY A 166 5.49 -10.66 3.86
C GLY A 166 5.47 -10.90 2.36
N PRO A 167 4.65 -11.82 1.83
CA PRO A 167 4.45 -11.99 0.40
C PRO A 167 4.05 -10.70 -0.32
N ALA A 168 3.13 -9.92 0.22
CA ALA A 168 2.75 -8.64 -0.37
C ALA A 168 3.89 -7.61 -0.30
N ARG A 169 4.59 -7.52 0.86
CA ARG A 169 5.78 -6.66 0.99
C ARG A 169 6.89 -7.02 0.01
N LEU A 170 7.07 -8.32 -0.27
CA LEU A 170 8.06 -8.80 -1.24
C LEU A 170 7.72 -8.32 -2.67
N VAL A 171 6.46 -8.34 -3.06
CA VAL A 171 6.02 -7.78 -4.36
C VAL A 171 6.37 -6.30 -4.46
N LEU A 172 5.97 -5.50 -3.45
CA LEU A 172 6.27 -4.07 -3.40
C LEU A 172 7.77 -3.80 -3.47
N ALA A 173 8.56 -4.59 -2.72
CA ALA A 173 10.02 -4.46 -2.68
C ALA A 173 10.67 -4.77 -4.03
N ASN A 174 10.23 -5.83 -4.73
CA ASN A 174 10.76 -6.19 -6.04
C ASN A 174 10.44 -5.11 -7.08
N MET A 175 9.21 -4.60 -7.13
CA MET A 175 8.84 -3.51 -8.04
C MET A 175 9.64 -2.22 -7.74
N ALA A 176 9.89 -1.91 -6.47
CA ALA A 176 10.75 -0.79 -6.09
C ALA A 176 12.21 -1.05 -6.48
N ALA A 177 12.72 -2.26 -6.27
CA ALA A 177 14.08 -2.66 -6.64
C ALA A 177 14.33 -2.53 -8.14
N ASP A 178 13.39 -2.94 -8.99
CA ASP A 178 13.48 -2.77 -10.46
C ASP A 178 13.64 -1.29 -10.84
N SER A 179 12.91 -0.39 -10.16
CA SER A 179 12.99 1.05 -10.38
C SER A 179 14.32 1.67 -9.88
N ILE A 180 14.97 1.03 -8.90
CA ILE A 180 16.23 1.47 -8.32
C ILE A 180 17.43 0.90 -9.08
N ALA A 181 17.31 -0.29 -9.67
CA ALA A 181 18.41 -1.04 -10.27
C ALA A 181 19.32 -0.22 -11.20
N PRO A 182 18.80 0.68 -12.08
CA PRO A 182 19.64 1.52 -12.95
C PRO A 182 20.55 2.49 -12.19
N LEU A 183 20.17 2.90 -10.97
CA LEU A 183 20.92 3.84 -10.13
C LEU A 183 22.11 3.19 -9.42
N LEU A 184 22.17 1.87 -9.43
CA LEU A 184 23.13 1.07 -8.66
C LEU A 184 24.26 0.51 -9.51
N TYR A 185 24.42 0.99 -10.75
CA TYR A 185 25.52 0.59 -11.61
C TYR A 185 26.87 0.93 -10.96
N GLY A 186 27.83 -0.03 -11.02
CA GLY A 186 29.15 0.14 -10.43
C GLY A 186 29.23 0.06 -8.91
N MET A 187 28.10 -0.14 -8.21
CA MET A 187 28.11 -0.30 -6.75
C MET A 187 28.53 -1.71 -6.31
N ASN A 188 29.18 -1.78 -5.16
CA ASN A 188 29.54 -3.07 -4.55
C ASN A 188 28.26 -3.83 -4.15
N ARG A 189 28.15 -5.07 -4.63
CA ARG A 189 27.01 -5.96 -4.38
C ARG A 189 27.32 -6.93 -3.25
N LYS A 190 26.34 -7.15 -2.36
CA LYS A 190 26.41 -8.13 -1.27
C LYS A 190 25.21 -9.03 -1.35
N ARG A 191 25.40 -10.33 -1.09
CA ARG A 191 24.30 -11.28 -1.04
C ARG A 191 23.57 -11.18 0.29
N TYR A 192 22.25 -11.04 0.24
CA TYR A 192 21.35 -11.06 1.40
C TYR A 192 20.37 -12.23 1.22
N PRO A 193 20.71 -13.43 1.76
CA PRO A 193 19.89 -14.62 1.56
C PRO A 193 18.53 -14.48 2.24
N MET A 194 17.50 -15.03 1.61
CA MET A 194 16.17 -15.18 2.21
C MET A 194 15.97 -16.60 2.71
N ARG A 195 15.23 -16.75 3.81
CA ARG A 195 14.85 -18.05 4.40
C ARG A 195 13.42 -18.00 4.89
N ASP A 196 12.68 -19.08 4.66
CA ASP A 196 11.34 -19.24 5.21
C ASP A 196 11.40 -19.28 6.73
N THR A 197 10.39 -18.71 7.36
CA THR A 197 10.24 -18.68 8.81
C THR A 197 8.76 -18.67 9.18
N ILE A 198 8.45 -19.07 10.40
CA ILE A 198 7.12 -18.94 11.00
C ILE A 198 7.27 -17.96 12.14
N VAL A 199 6.39 -16.97 12.20
CA VAL A 199 6.39 -15.93 13.24
C VAL A 199 4.99 -15.77 13.83
N ASP A 200 4.90 -15.13 14.98
CA ASP A 200 3.64 -14.78 15.58
C ASP A 200 3.02 -13.59 14.82
N GLY A 201 1.73 -13.72 14.50
CA GLY A 201 0.92 -12.63 13.98
C GLY A 201 0.62 -11.62 15.07
N THR A 202 0.55 -10.33 14.72
CA THR A 202 0.29 -9.25 15.69
C THR A 202 -1.19 -9.00 15.94
N GLY A 203 -2.04 -9.22 14.93
CA GLY A 203 -3.49 -9.04 15.06
C GLY A 203 -3.90 -7.66 15.54
N ASN A 204 -3.24 -6.61 15.06
CA ASN A 204 -3.44 -5.25 15.58
C ASN A 204 -4.89 -4.74 15.51
N LEU A 205 -5.68 -5.21 14.53
CA LEU A 205 -7.10 -4.87 14.45
C LEU A 205 -7.95 -5.63 15.47
N TYR A 206 -7.54 -6.85 15.78
CA TYR A 206 -8.22 -7.66 16.81
C TYR A 206 -8.01 -7.05 18.19
N ASP A 207 -6.76 -6.66 18.50
CA ASP A 207 -6.44 -5.97 19.76
C ASP A 207 -7.21 -4.64 19.88
N LEU A 208 -7.25 -3.82 18.84
CA LEU A 208 -8.03 -2.58 18.81
C LEU A 208 -9.54 -2.79 19.05
N LEU A 209 -10.09 -3.92 18.58
CA LEU A 209 -11.52 -4.20 18.70
C LEU A 209 -11.89 -4.83 20.06
N HIS A 210 -11.04 -5.73 20.57
CA HIS A 210 -11.34 -6.58 21.71
C HIS A 210 -10.54 -6.25 22.98
N GLY A 211 -9.48 -5.43 22.87
CA GLY A 211 -8.59 -5.07 23.97
C GLY A 211 -7.71 -6.21 24.46
N ASN A 212 -7.49 -7.23 23.63
CA ASN A 212 -6.63 -8.37 23.93
C ASN A 212 -5.98 -8.91 22.65
N GLU A 213 -4.79 -9.48 22.79
CA GLU A 213 -4.04 -10.08 21.67
C GLU A 213 -4.68 -11.39 21.20
N ILE A 214 -4.50 -11.70 19.92
CA ILE A 214 -4.83 -12.98 19.31
C ILE A 214 -3.54 -13.70 18.90
N GLU A 215 -3.39 -14.94 19.29
CA GLU A 215 -2.26 -15.78 18.89
C GLU A 215 -2.57 -16.54 17.61
N TYR A 216 -1.76 -16.31 16.59
CA TYR A 216 -1.75 -17.10 15.36
C TYR A 216 -0.37 -17.08 14.70
N LYS A 217 -0.12 -18.02 13.82
CA LYS A 217 1.17 -18.16 13.14
C LYS A 217 1.06 -17.77 11.69
N ILE A 218 2.04 -17.00 11.21
CA ILE A 218 2.15 -16.62 9.80
C ILE A 218 3.45 -17.11 9.20
N LYS A 219 3.40 -17.51 7.93
CA LYS A 219 4.57 -17.85 7.12
C LYS A 219 5.17 -16.59 6.54
N GLU A 220 6.46 -16.40 6.75
CA GLU A 220 7.20 -15.23 6.29
C GLU A 220 8.54 -15.66 5.67
N GLN A 221 9.15 -14.76 4.91
CA GLN A 221 10.53 -14.92 4.45
C GLN A 221 11.42 -13.89 5.12
N LYS A 222 12.34 -14.30 5.98
CA LYS A 222 13.33 -13.40 6.58
C LYS A 222 14.55 -13.24 5.71
N VAL A 223 15.09 -12.05 5.66
CA VAL A 223 16.37 -11.70 5.01
C VAL A 223 17.49 -11.75 6.06
N LEU A 224 18.59 -12.35 5.70
CA LEU A 224 19.80 -12.37 6.52
C LEU A 224 20.79 -11.31 6.06
N GLY A 225 21.48 -10.72 7.02
CA GLY A 225 22.65 -9.87 6.78
C GLY A 225 23.85 -10.68 6.31
N THR A 226 24.91 -10.01 5.94
CA THR A 226 26.19 -10.67 5.54
C THR A 226 26.90 -11.36 6.69
N ASP A 227 26.49 -11.07 7.91
CA ASP A 227 26.91 -11.70 9.17
C ASP A 227 26.12 -12.98 9.51
N GLY A 228 25.14 -13.34 8.70
CA GLY A 228 24.25 -14.49 8.92
C GLY A 228 23.12 -14.24 9.91
N TYR A 229 23.08 -13.08 10.58
CA TYR A 229 21.97 -12.69 11.45
C TYR A 229 20.85 -12.01 10.67
N LYS A 230 19.74 -11.68 11.34
CA LYS A 230 18.64 -10.91 10.71
C LYS A 230 19.14 -9.61 10.10
N TYR A 231 18.63 -9.26 8.93
CA TYR A 231 18.97 -8.01 8.25
C TYR A 231 18.65 -6.77 9.12
N ARG A 232 19.61 -5.85 9.23
CA ARG A 232 19.46 -4.62 10.03
C ARG A 232 19.61 -3.34 9.20
N GLY A 233 20.46 -3.38 8.16
CA GLY A 233 20.84 -2.21 7.38
C GLY A 233 21.76 -1.24 8.12
N SER A 234 22.30 -0.26 7.40
CA SER A 234 23.24 0.73 7.92
C SER A 234 22.82 2.15 7.53
N LYS A 235 23.01 3.13 8.42
CA LYS A 235 22.81 4.55 8.09
C LYS A 235 23.64 5.04 6.90
N LYS A 236 24.73 4.34 6.57
CA LYS A 236 25.59 4.62 5.40
C LYS A 236 25.02 4.06 4.10
N ALA A 237 23.99 3.22 4.15
CA ALA A 237 23.39 2.59 2.98
C ALA A 237 22.98 3.64 1.92
N PRO A 238 23.19 3.36 0.63
CA PRO A 238 22.84 4.30 -0.44
C PRO A 238 21.34 4.37 -0.72
N ILE A 239 20.56 3.41 -0.25
CA ILE A 239 19.11 3.36 -0.39
C ILE A 239 18.49 3.58 1.00
N VAL A 240 17.60 4.57 1.11
CA VAL A 240 16.86 4.85 2.34
C VAL A 240 15.38 4.54 2.10
N VAL A 241 14.79 3.75 2.99
CA VAL A 241 13.34 3.45 2.99
C VAL A 241 12.71 4.20 4.13
N ILE A 242 11.76 5.08 3.83
CA ILE A 242 11.06 5.89 4.83
C ILE A 242 9.56 5.63 4.75
N GLY A 243 8.84 5.87 5.84
CA GLY A 243 7.38 5.83 5.82
C GLY A 243 6.75 5.50 7.18
N ASP A 244 5.56 4.93 7.11
CA ASP A 244 4.75 4.57 8.27
C ASP A 244 5.12 3.20 8.88
N SER A 245 4.19 2.60 9.59
CA SER A 245 4.32 1.28 10.20
C SER A 245 4.59 0.17 9.18
N ASN A 246 4.16 0.29 7.91
CA ASN A 246 4.47 -0.68 6.85
C ASN A 246 5.98 -0.83 6.62
N VAL A 247 6.77 0.24 6.82
CA VAL A 247 8.25 0.17 6.76
C VAL A 247 8.83 -0.59 7.96
N GLY A 248 8.18 -0.47 9.13
CA GLY A 248 8.60 -1.15 10.36
C GLY A 248 8.17 -2.60 10.46
N GLN A 249 7.12 -2.98 9.76
CA GLN A 249 6.54 -4.31 9.81
C GLN A 249 7.57 -5.39 9.41
N GLY A 250 7.67 -6.45 10.22
CA GLY A 250 8.64 -7.53 10.02
C GLY A 250 10.09 -7.20 10.44
N LYS A 251 10.38 -6.00 10.96
CA LYS A 251 11.74 -5.59 11.35
C LYS A 251 12.33 -6.44 12.48
N SER A 252 11.49 -6.93 13.39
CA SER A 252 11.92 -7.76 14.52
C SER A 252 12.61 -9.07 14.08
N TYR A 253 12.27 -9.59 12.90
CA TYR A 253 12.81 -10.83 12.36
C TYR A 253 13.45 -10.70 10.96
N GLY A 254 13.57 -9.48 10.42
CA GLY A 254 14.28 -9.23 9.16
C GLY A 254 13.43 -9.38 7.89
N ALA A 255 12.10 -9.22 7.98
CA ALA A 255 11.16 -9.30 6.86
C ALA A 255 10.51 -7.95 6.51
N GLN A 256 11.17 -6.83 6.88
CA GLN A 256 10.70 -5.51 6.47
C GLN A 256 10.98 -5.24 4.99
N ILE A 257 10.19 -4.34 4.39
CA ILE A 257 10.29 -4.01 2.96
C ILE A 257 11.71 -3.56 2.56
N GLY A 258 12.43 -2.85 3.43
CA GLY A 258 13.82 -2.46 3.18
C GLY A 258 14.76 -3.65 3.08
N ALA A 259 14.56 -4.72 3.88
CA ALA A 259 15.34 -5.94 3.79
C ALA A 259 15.09 -6.66 2.46
N TYR A 260 13.85 -6.73 2.01
CA TYR A 260 13.52 -7.32 0.70
C TYR A 260 14.11 -6.52 -0.46
N ILE A 261 14.11 -5.18 -0.41
CA ILE A 261 14.80 -4.35 -1.41
C ILE A 261 16.30 -4.66 -1.40
N ALA A 262 16.93 -4.83 -0.23
CA ALA A 262 18.35 -5.17 -0.16
C ALA A 262 18.62 -6.56 -0.76
N ALA A 263 17.76 -7.55 -0.50
CA ALA A 263 17.88 -8.87 -1.10
C ALA A 263 17.74 -8.83 -2.62
N ALA A 264 16.75 -8.10 -3.14
CA ALA A 264 16.50 -7.98 -4.58
C ALA A 264 17.59 -7.19 -5.31
N THR A 265 18.10 -6.09 -4.71
CA THR A 265 19.11 -5.23 -5.33
C THR A 265 20.55 -5.70 -5.06
N SER A 266 20.78 -6.56 -4.08
CA SER A 266 22.11 -6.89 -3.53
C SER A 266 22.87 -5.65 -3.00
N VAL A 267 22.14 -4.57 -2.66
CA VAL A 267 22.69 -3.32 -2.13
C VAL A 267 22.00 -3.02 -0.79
N GLU A 268 22.80 -2.60 0.19
CA GLU A 268 22.31 -2.31 1.53
C GLU A 268 21.27 -1.18 1.53
N THR A 269 20.25 -1.32 2.37
CA THR A 269 19.21 -0.30 2.62
C THR A 269 19.19 0.10 4.08
N TYR A 270 18.65 1.28 4.38
CA TYR A 270 18.37 1.73 5.75
C TYR A 270 16.93 2.17 5.87
N SER A 271 16.21 1.66 6.87
CA SER A 271 14.79 1.94 7.06
C SER A 271 14.54 2.88 8.24
N ILE A 272 13.72 3.91 8.02
CA ILE A 272 13.22 4.86 9.01
C ILE A 272 11.69 4.80 8.98
N SER A 273 11.07 4.39 10.08
CA SER A 273 9.61 4.29 10.18
C SER A 273 9.08 5.13 11.34
N LYS A 274 7.86 5.64 11.17
CA LYS A 274 7.07 6.27 12.22
C LYS A 274 5.64 5.78 12.11
N VAL A 275 5.11 5.16 13.15
CA VAL A 275 3.73 4.69 13.20
C VAL A 275 2.78 5.86 12.91
N GLY A 276 1.79 5.66 12.02
CA GLY A 276 0.86 6.70 11.57
C GLY A 276 1.52 7.86 10.82
N GLY A 277 2.76 7.69 10.37
CA GLY A 277 3.58 8.76 9.81
C GLY A 277 3.74 8.74 8.29
N GLY A 278 2.84 8.09 7.56
CA GLY A 278 2.94 8.03 6.10
C GLY A 278 2.91 9.42 5.44
N ASN A 279 2.01 10.26 5.90
CA ASN A 279 1.83 11.63 5.38
C ASN A 279 2.96 12.62 5.73
N ILE A 280 3.84 12.28 6.69
CA ILE A 280 4.99 13.10 7.10
C ILE A 280 6.32 12.61 6.53
N GLY A 281 6.33 11.63 5.63
CA GLY A 281 7.55 11.12 5.00
C GLY A 281 8.51 12.21 4.55
N PRO A 282 8.03 13.29 3.87
CA PRO A 282 8.88 14.40 3.45
C PRO A 282 9.60 15.14 4.60
N GLN A 283 9.08 15.08 5.84
CA GLN A 283 9.66 15.73 7.00
C GLN A 283 10.62 14.83 7.81
N MET A 284 10.75 13.55 7.46
CA MET A 284 11.63 12.62 8.18
C MET A 284 13.12 13.00 8.11
N PHE A 285 13.48 13.89 7.18
CA PHE A 285 14.83 14.42 7.04
C PHE A 285 15.03 15.82 7.63
N LYS A 286 14.02 16.38 8.31
CA LYS A 286 14.11 17.68 8.97
C LYS A 286 15.35 17.74 9.89
N GLY A 287 16.23 18.73 9.67
CA GLY A 287 17.47 18.89 10.41
C GLY A 287 18.55 17.82 10.15
N LYS A 288 18.39 16.97 9.11
CA LYS A 288 19.29 15.84 8.83
C LYS A 288 19.90 15.92 7.42
N LYS A 289 20.26 17.11 6.94
CA LYS A 289 20.78 17.30 5.58
C LYS A 289 22.00 16.42 5.27
N SER A 290 22.95 16.32 6.21
CA SER A 290 24.16 15.49 6.07
C SER A 290 23.86 13.98 5.96
N PHE A 291 22.73 13.53 6.51
CA PHE A 291 22.31 12.13 6.36
C PHE A 291 22.01 11.76 4.90
N LEU A 292 21.62 12.72 4.08
CA LEU A 292 21.29 12.51 2.67
C LEU A 292 22.55 12.44 1.77
N GLU A 293 23.73 12.78 2.29
CA GLU A 293 24.98 12.71 1.52
C GLU A 293 25.28 11.27 1.11
N GLY A 294 25.64 11.08 -0.16
CA GLY A 294 25.96 9.78 -0.75
C GLY A 294 24.76 8.85 -0.99
N LYS A 295 23.52 9.28 -0.67
CA LYS A 295 22.33 8.52 -1.02
C LYS A 295 22.06 8.54 -2.53
N LYS A 296 21.49 7.45 -3.05
CA LYS A 296 21.09 7.29 -4.44
C LYS A 296 19.57 7.28 -4.61
N ALA A 297 18.87 6.71 -3.65
CA ALA A 297 17.41 6.61 -3.68
C ALA A 297 16.79 6.77 -2.28
N VAL A 298 15.63 7.40 -2.27
CA VAL A 298 14.68 7.39 -1.16
C VAL A 298 13.43 6.65 -1.65
N VAL A 299 13.07 5.57 -0.97
CA VAL A 299 11.83 4.82 -1.17
C VAL A 299 10.85 5.24 -0.08
N TRP A 300 9.81 5.94 -0.45
CA TRP A 300 8.79 6.42 0.47
C TRP A 300 7.57 5.50 0.42
N VAL A 301 7.38 4.72 1.46
CA VAL A 301 6.32 3.73 1.63
C VAL A 301 5.29 4.27 2.61
N PHE A 302 4.04 4.26 2.24
CA PHE A 302 2.94 4.67 3.11
C PHE A 302 1.67 3.92 2.74
N ASP A 303 0.75 3.83 3.69
CA ASP A 303 -0.52 3.16 3.47
C ASP A 303 -1.40 3.94 2.48
N GLY A 304 -1.89 3.26 1.46
CA GLY A 304 -2.73 3.87 0.43
C GLY A 304 -4.07 4.43 0.96
N ARG A 305 -4.52 3.99 2.15
CA ARG A 305 -5.70 4.57 2.80
C ARG A 305 -5.47 6.01 3.27
N GLU A 306 -4.22 6.45 3.46
CA GLU A 306 -3.90 7.82 3.86
C GLU A 306 -4.06 8.86 2.74
N LEU A 307 -4.28 8.41 1.49
CA LEU A 307 -4.34 9.31 0.32
C LEU A 307 -5.50 10.32 0.35
N TYR A 308 -6.54 10.08 1.14
CA TYR A 308 -7.61 11.07 1.33
C TYR A 308 -7.19 12.23 2.27
N GLY A 309 -6.17 12.03 3.11
CA GLY A 309 -5.66 12.98 4.09
C GLY A 309 -4.79 14.10 3.49
N HIS A 310 -4.08 14.83 4.35
CA HIS A 310 -3.16 15.91 3.97
C HIS A 310 -1.71 15.49 4.17
N PHE A 311 -0.90 15.58 3.12
CA PHE A 311 0.53 15.33 3.19
C PHE A 311 1.29 16.60 3.59
N LYS A 312 2.35 16.43 4.36
CA LYS A 312 3.21 17.54 4.77
C LYS A 312 4.21 17.90 3.68
N ALA A 313 4.54 19.19 3.59
CA ALA A 313 5.60 19.65 2.71
C ALA A 313 6.98 19.20 3.23
N PRO A 314 8.00 19.08 2.36
CA PRO A 314 9.36 18.75 2.77
C PRO A 314 9.98 19.90 3.59
N GLU A 315 10.75 19.54 4.62
CA GLU A 315 11.46 20.46 5.50
C GLU A 315 12.91 20.00 5.71
N PHE A 316 13.81 20.24 4.71
CA PHE A 316 15.25 19.91 4.83
C PHE A 316 16.16 20.66 3.84
#